data_5d0559c5bc37fc60754da7caf4be613c
#
_entry.id   5d0559c5bc37fc60754da7caf4be613c
#
_cell.length_a   1.000
_cell.length_b   1.000
_cell.length_c   1.000
_cell.angle_alpha   90.00
_cell.angle_beta   90.00
_cell.angle_gamma   90.00
#
_symmetry.space_group_name_H-M   'P 1'
#
loop_
_entity.id
_entity.type
_entity.pdbx_description
1 polymer ?
#
loop_
_entity_poly.entity_id
_entity_poly.type
_entity_poly.pdbx_seq_one_letter_code
_entity_poly.pdbx_strand_id
1 'polypeptide(L)'
;MNIELYNDDCLKVMEKLPSDYVDMVFCDLPYGTTQNSWDNVIPFDKLWEQYNRVVKQNGAIVLTSQQPFTSKLIVSNLKNFRYELIWEKNKSTGHLNAKKMFMKSHENICIFYRKLPTYNPQKTKGHKPFGAVKPKYN
;
A
#
# COMPACT_ATOMS: atom_id res chain seq x y z
N MET A 1 -21.75 12.85 3.87
CA MET A 1 -20.42 12.44 3.31
C MET A 1 -20.32 13.09 1.96
N ASN A 2 -19.28 13.87 1.71
CA ASN A 2 -19.03 14.47 0.40
C ASN A 2 -18.09 13.57 -0.38
N ILE A 3 -18.41 13.32 -1.65
CA ILE A 3 -17.57 12.54 -2.58
C ILE A 3 -17.20 13.47 -3.73
N GLU A 4 -15.90 13.56 -4.01
CA GLU A 4 -15.38 14.29 -5.15
C GLU A 4 -14.67 13.31 -6.08
N LEU A 5 -14.97 13.38 -7.37
CA LEU A 5 -14.40 12.50 -8.40
C LEU A 5 -13.58 13.33 -9.37
N TYR A 6 -12.35 12.91 -9.61
CA TYR A 6 -11.44 13.54 -10.55
C TYR A 6 -11.08 12.53 -11.66
N ASN A 7 -11.23 12.94 -12.91
CA ASN A 7 -10.79 12.18 -14.08
C ASN A 7 -9.61 12.93 -14.73
N ASP A 8 -8.42 12.81 -14.14
CA ASP A 8 -7.21 13.50 -14.60
C ASP A 8 -5.99 12.74 -14.07
N ASP A 9 -4.79 13.13 -14.48
CA ASP A 9 -3.53 12.64 -13.93
C ASP A 9 -3.45 12.93 -12.43
N CYS A 10 -3.16 11.88 -11.64
CA CYS A 10 -3.19 11.98 -10.17
C CYS A 10 -2.17 12.99 -9.62
N LEU A 11 -1.01 13.16 -10.27
CA LEU A 11 -0.02 14.15 -9.84
C LEU A 11 -0.57 15.56 -10.03
N LYS A 12 -1.21 15.84 -11.17
CA LYS A 12 -1.85 17.15 -11.43
C LYS A 12 -3.03 17.43 -10.49
N VAL A 13 -3.80 16.41 -10.14
CA VAL A 13 -4.88 16.55 -9.15
C VAL A 13 -4.29 16.86 -7.79
N MET A 14 -3.28 16.11 -7.36
CA MET A 14 -2.64 16.36 -6.08
C MET A 14 -2.02 17.75 -5.97
N GLU A 15 -1.43 18.30 -7.03
CA GLU A 15 -0.90 19.69 -7.03
C GLU A 15 -1.94 20.73 -6.61
N LYS A 16 -3.23 20.49 -6.91
CA LYS A 16 -4.34 21.38 -6.56
C LYS A 16 -4.81 21.23 -5.10
N LEU A 17 -4.45 20.12 -4.43
CA LEU A 17 -4.82 19.88 -3.05
C LEU A 17 -3.91 20.66 -2.08
N PRO A 18 -4.46 21.18 -0.96
CA PRO A 18 -3.65 21.79 0.08
C PRO A 18 -2.62 20.82 0.69
N SER A 19 -1.55 21.36 1.28
CA SER A 19 -0.63 20.57 2.10
C SER A 19 -1.31 20.12 3.39
N ASP A 20 -0.91 18.95 3.94
CA ASP A 20 -1.42 18.37 5.18
C ASP A 20 -2.97 18.28 5.22
N TYR A 21 -3.58 17.98 4.08
CA TYR A 21 -5.04 17.93 3.90
C TYR A 21 -5.61 16.51 4.10
N VAL A 22 -4.91 15.50 3.63
CA VAL A 22 -5.40 14.12 3.52
C VAL A 22 -5.02 13.32 4.76
N ASP A 23 -5.98 12.64 5.39
CA ASP A 23 -5.74 11.76 6.53
C ASP A 23 -5.20 10.39 6.11
N MET A 24 -5.63 9.88 4.96
CA MET A 24 -5.16 8.61 4.42
C MET A 24 -5.19 8.61 2.89
N VAL A 25 -4.16 8.03 2.30
CA VAL A 25 -4.16 7.59 0.89
C VAL A 25 -4.34 6.08 0.89
N PHE A 26 -5.29 5.58 0.09
CA PHE A 26 -5.38 4.18 -0.31
C PHE A 26 -5.37 4.14 -1.84
N CYS A 27 -4.37 3.48 -2.43
CA CYS A 27 -4.20 3.51 -3.88
C CYS A 27 -3.69 2.19 -4.42
N ASP A 28 -4.29 1.77 -5.55
CA ASP A 28 -3.80 0.71 -6.40
C ASP A 28 -3.00 1.36 -7.55
N LEU A 29 -1.67 1.33 -7.43
CA LEU A 29 -0.76 1.95 -8.39
C LEU A 29 -0.62 1.10 -9.66
N PRO A 30 -0.28 1.68 -10.81
CA PRO A 30 0.15 0.91 -11.97
C PRO A 30 1.53 0.28 -11.70
N TYR A 31 1.64 -1.04 -11.88
CA TYR A 31 2.85 -1.81 -11.54
C TYR A 31 3.85 -1.94 -12.69
N GLY A 32 3.44 -1.57 -13.92
CA GLY A 32 4.25 -1.77 -15.14
C GLY A 32 4.45 -3.26 -15.48
N THR A 33 3.47 -4.09 -15.18
CA THR A 33 3.54 -5.55 -15.36
C THR A 33 2.66 -6.05 -16.50
N THR A 34 1.84 -5.20 -17.08
CA THR A 34 0.95 -5.52 -18.20
C THR A 34 1.35 -4.75 -19.46
N GLN A 35 0.77 -5.12 -20.61
CA GLN A 35 0.97 -4.41 -21.88
C GLN A 35 -0.04 -3.26 -22.09
N ASN A 36 -0.84 -2.95 -21.09
CA ASN A 36 -1.81 -1.87 -21.15
C ASN A 36 -1.11 -0.50 -21.14
N SER A 37 -1.54 0.41 -21.98
CA SER A 37 -0.94 1.75 -22.08
C SER A 37 -1.03 2.58 -20.81
N TRP A 38 -2.00 2.29 -19.94
CA TRP A 38 -2.17 2.95 -18.64
C TRP A 38 -1.28 2.35 -17.53
N ASP A 39 -0.72 1.13 -17.72
CA ASP A 39 0.10 0.46 -16.69
C ASP A 39 1.56 0.94 -16.74
N ASN A 40 1.75 2.23 -16.64
CA ASN A 40 3.06 2.85 -16.56
C ASN A 40 3.38 3.25 -15.12
N VAL A 41 4.51 2.79 -14.61
CA VAL A 41 4.95 3.13 -13.25
C VAL A 41 5.11 4.64 -13.09
N ILE A 42 4.41 5.21 -12.13
CA ILE A 42 4.53 6.62 -11.77
C ILE A 42 5.95 6.85 -11.20
N PRO A 43 6.70 7.88 -11.63
CA PRO A 43 8.00 8.19 -11.07
C PRO A 43 7.92 8.39 -9.54
N PHE A 44 8.66 7.55 -8.80
CA PHE A 44 8.54 7.50 -7.34
C PHE A 44 8.92 8.82 -6.66
N ASP A 45 9.91 9.54 -7.18
CA ASP A 45 10.30 10.84 -6.68
C ASP A 45 9.14 11.83 -6.67
N LYS A 46 8.43 11.96 -7.81
CA LYS A 46 7.25 12.83 -7.95
C LYS A 46 6.07 12.34 -7.11
N LEU A 47 5.85 11.02 -7.07
CA LEU A 47 4.79 10.43 -6.27
C LEU A 47 4.97 10.72 -4.78
N TRP A 48 6.19 10.47 -4.25
CA TRP A 48 6.50 10.72 -2.84
C TRP A 48 6.55 12.20 -2.49
N GLU A 49 6.96 13.05 -3.41
CA GLU A 49 6.87 14.51 -3.23
C GLU A 49 5.43 14.92 -2.94
N GLN A 50 4.48 14.52 -3.80
CA GLN A 50 3.07 14.85 -3.62
C GLN A 50 2.45 14.17 -2.39
N TYR A 51 2.68 12.89 -2.18
CA TYR A 51 2.16 12.19 -1.00
C TYR A 51 2.68 12.80 0.30
N ASN A 52 3.96 13.14 0.38
CA ASN A 52 4.52 13.77 1.57
C ASN A 52 3.98 15.18 1.82
N ARG A 53 3.55 15.87 0.77
CA ARG A 53 2.97 17.20 0.86
C ARG A 53 1.50 17.17 1.27
N VAL A 54 0.69 16.32 0.59
CA VAL A 54 -0.77 16.33 0.80
C VAL A 54 -1.21 15.53 2.02
N VAL A 55 -0.48 14.47 2.40
CA VAL A 55 -0.83 13.63 3.55
C VAL A 55 -0.35 14.27 4.85
N LYS A 56 -1.24 14.35 5.84
CA LYS A 56 -0.92 14.86 7.17
C LYS A 56 0.25 14.11 7.82
N GLN A 57 0.92 14.74 8.78
CA GLN A 57 2.07 14.14 9.48
C GLN A 57 1.75 12.78 10.15
N ASN A 58 0.52 12.65 10.66
CA ASN A 58 -0.03 11.44 11.24
C ASN A 58 -1.02 10.73 10.30
N GLY A 59 -0.93 10.99 9.01
CA GLY A 59 -1.70 10.28 8.00
C GLY A 59 -1.01 9.00 7.54
N ALA A 60 -1.76 8.07 6.98
CA ALA A 60 -1.29 6.81 6.44
C ALA A 60 -1.27 6.81 4.91
N ILE A 61 -0.28 6.15 4.32
CA ILE A 61 -0.23 5.86 2.88
C ILE A 61 -0.24 4.35 2.73
N VAL A 62 -1.28 3.84 2.09
CA VAL A 62 -1.60 2.41 1.94
C VAL A 62 -1.63 2.10 0.45
N LEU A 63 -0.67 1.31 -0.03
CA LEU A 63 -0.48 1.05 -1.45
C LEU A 63 -0.51 -0.45 -1.72
N THR A 64 -1.37 -0.88 -2.64
CA THR A 64 -1.32 -2.25 -3.14
C THR A 64 -0.09 -2.43 -4.02
N SER A 65 0.43 -3.64 -4.08
CA SER A 65 1.61 -3.96 -4.88
C SER A 65 1.78 -5.46 -5.10
N GLN A 66 2.53 -5.82 -6.12
CA GLN A 66 3.01 -7.19 -6.33
C GLN A 66 4.48 -7.18 -6.77
N GLN A 67 5.18 -8.29 -6.54
CA GLN A 67 6.57 -8.41 -6.99
C GLN A 67 6.70 -8.39 -8.53
N PRO A 68 7.75 -7.76 -9.08
CA PRO A 68 8.89 -7.09 -8.42
C PRO A 68 8.66 -5.61 -8.04
N PHE A 69 7.48 -5.06 -8.36
CA PHE A 69 7.12 -3.66 -8.05
C PHE A 69 7.16 -3.40 -6.53
N THR A 70 6.67 -4.33 -5.70
CA THR A 70 6.71 -4.22 -4.22
C THR A 70 8.10 -3.88 -3.71
N SER A 71 9.13 -4.60 -4.15
CA SER A 71 10.51 -4.34 -3.71
C SER A 71 10.98 -2.94 -4.11
N LYS A 72 10.70 -2.49 -5.34
CA LYS A 72 11.04 -1.15 -5.82
C LYS A 72 10.32 -0.07 -5.03
N LEU A 73 9.03 -0.27 -4.76
CA LEU A 73 8.20 0.65 -3.98
C LEU A 73 8.73 0.82 -2.55
N ILE A 74 9.04 -0.28 -1.87
CA ILE A 74 9.56 -0.25 -0.49
C ILE A 74 10.91 0.49 -0.45
N VAL A 75 11.85 0.13 -1.34
CA VAL A 75 13.18 0.76 -1.38
C VAL A 75 13.09 2.24 -1.71
N SER A 76 12.14 2.66 -2.55
CA SER A 76 11.96 4.07 -2.92
C SER A 76 11.61 4.98 -1.74
N ASN A 77 11.08 4.44 -0.63
CA ASN A 77 10.77 5.20 0.59
C ASN A 77 10.94 4.37 1.87
N LEU A 78 12.07 3.70 1.99
CA LEU A 78 12.39 2.82 3.11
C LEU A 78 12.29 3.53 4.47
N LYS A 79 12.59 4.83 4.52
CA LYS A 79 12.50 5.65 5.74
C LYS A 79 11.10 5.67 6.34
N ASN A 80 10.05 5.69 5.51
CA ASN A 80 8.66 5.77 5.94
C ASN A 80 7.92 4.44 5.84
N PHE A 81 8.52 3.41 5.23
CA PHE A 81 7.97 2.06 5.21
C PHE A 81 7.88 1.52 6.64
N ARG A 82 6.76 0.86 6.97
CA ARG A 82 6.51 0.31 8.30
C ARG A 82 6.32 -1.19 8.29
N TYR A 83 5.36 -1.67 7.51
CA TYR A 83 5.05 -3.09 7.37
C TYR A 83 4.21 -3.32 6.13
N GLU A 84 4.03 -4.59 5.80
CA GLU A 84 3.10 -5.02 4.76
C GLU A 84 2.04 -5.94 5.32
N LEU A 85 0.90 -5.98 4.63
CA LEU A 85 -0.16 -6.96 4.81
C LEU A 85 -0.23 -7.82 3.56
N ILE A 86 -0.70 -9.04 3.72
CA ILE A 86 -0.98 -9.95 2.60
C ILE A 86 -2.47 -9.91 2.31
N TRP A 87 -2.79 -9.53 1.08
CA TRP A 87 -4.14 -9.65 0.55
C TRP A 87 -4.27 -10.98 -0.19
N GLU A 88 -4.82 -11.97 0.48
CA GLU A 88 -5.14 -13.26 -0.13
C GLU A 88 -6.32 -13.11 -1.10
N LYS A 89 -6.13 -13.56 -2.33
CA LYS A 89 -7.16 -13.53 -3.38
C LYS A 89 -7.91 -14.84 -3.44
N ASN A 90 -9.21 -14.78 -3.60
CA ASN A 90 -10.07 -15.95 -3.76
C ASN A 90 -9.85 -16.70 -5.10
N LYS A 91 -9.16 -16.07 -6.06
CA LYS A 91 -8.74 -16.67 -7.34
C LYS A 91 -7.28 -16.37 -7.61
N SER A 92 -6.51 -17.42 -7.88
CA SER A 92 -5.12 -17.28 -8.29
C SER A 92 -5.01 -16.73 -9.72
N THR A 93 -3.94 -15.99 -10.00
CA THR A 93 -3.60 -15.43 -11.30
C THR A 93 -2.36 -16.09 -11.89
N GLY A 94 -2.12 -15.90 -13.20
CA GLY A 94 -0.94 -16.44 -13.88
C GLY A 94 -1.13 -17.83 -14.48
N HIS A 95 -2.38 -18.26 -14.76
CA HIS A 95 -2.72 -19.57 -15.31
C HIS A 95 -1.99 -19.90 -16.63
N LEU A 96 -1.68 -18.92 -17.47
CA LEU A 96 -0.91 -19.13 -18.70
C LEU A 96 0.51 -19.67 -18.45
N ASN A 97 1.05 -19.40 -17.28
CA ASN A 97 2.38 -19.83 -16.86
C ASN A 97 2.37 -20.99 -15.86
N ALA A 98 1.21 -21.60 -15.58
CA ALA A 98 1.06 -22.63 -14.56
C ALA A 98 1.90 -23.91 -14.80
N LYS A 99 2.34 -24.13 -16.04
CA LYS A 99 3.28 -25.22 -16.38
C LYS A 99 4.76 -24.89 -16.10
N LYS A 100 5.08 -23.64 -15.80
CA LYS A 100 6.46 -23.13 -15.62
C LYS A 100 6.73 -22.59 -14.23
N MET A 101 5.69 -22.11 -13.54
CA MET A 101 5.79 -21.49 -12.22
C MET A 101 4.47 -21.61 -11.44
N PHE A 102 4.54 -21.45 -10.14
CA PHE A 102 3.34 -21.40 -9.30
C PHE A 102 2.47 -20.21 -9.63
N MET A 103 1.15 -20.42 -9.54
CA MET A 103 0.18 -19.33 -9.68
C MET A 103 0.24 -18.42 -8.44
N LYS A 104 -0.02 -17.14 -8.65
CA LYS A 104 -0.06 -16.14 -7.58
C LYS A 104 -1.46 -16.06 -6.97
N SER A 105 -1.57 -16.16 -5.65
CA SER A 105 -2.83 -16.08 -4.91
C SER A 105 -2.88 -14.91 -3.92
N HIS A 106 -1.89 -14.03 -3.93
CA HIS A 106 -1.87 -12.86 -3.04
C HIS A 106 -1.26 -11.62 -3.71
N GLU A 107 -1.57 -10.48 -3.14
CA GLU A 107 -0.87 -9.21 -3.35
C GLU A 107 -0.42 -8.65 -2.00
N ASN A 108 0.54 -7.74 -2.05
CA ASN A 108 1.01 -7.04 -0.87
C ASN A 108 0.24 -5.72 -0.71
N ILE A 109 0.01 -5.29 0.51
CA ILE A 109 -0.46 -3.95 0.85
C ILE A 109 0.62 -3.32 1.71
N CYS A 110 1.35 -2.36 1.14
CA CYS A 110 2.46 -1.69 1.78
C CYS A 110 1.97 -0.48 2.57
N ILE A 111 2.38 -0.37 3.83
CA ILE A 111 1.98 0.69 4.75
C ILE A 111 3.16 1.61 5.01
N PHE A 112 2.94 2.91 4.73
CA PHE A 112 3.93 3.96 4.98
C PHE A 112 3.32 5.06 5.84
N TYR A 113 4.08 5.59 6.79
CA TYR A 113 3.72 6.80 7.52
C TYR A 113 4.95 7.45 8.17
N ARG A 114 4.84 8.76 8.43
CA ARG A 114 5.88 9.55 9.11
C ARG A 114 5.75 9.44 10.63
N LYS A 115 4.56 9.74 11.16
CA LYS A 115 4.18 9.58 12.57
C LYS A 115 3.03 8.58 12.66
N LEU A 116 2.90 7.90 13.80
CA LEU A 116 1.87 6.90 14.01
C LEU A 116 0.48 7.47 13.67
N PRO A 117 -0.25 6.88 12.72
CA PRO A 117 -1.59 7.32 12.35
C PRO A 117 -2.63 6.82 13.36
N THR A 118 -3.86 7.36 13.25
CA THR A 118 -4.98 6.81 13.99
C THR A 118 -5.19 5.33 13.62
N TYR A 119 -5.19 4.47 14.63
CA TYR A 119 -5.41 3.03 14.47
C TYR A 119 -6.52 2.55 15.38
N ASN A 120 -7.60 2.04 14.78
CA ASN A 120 -8.76 1.49 15.48
C ASN A 120 -8.85 -0.02 15.25
N PRO A 121 -8.16 -0.85 16.05
CA PRO A 121 -8.12 -2.29 15.85
C PRO A 121 -9.51 -2.92 16.04
N GLN A 122 -9.97 -3.64 15.03
CA GLN A 122 -11.19 -4.43 15.09
C GLN A 122 -10.86 -5.81 15.66
N LYS A 123 -11.12 -6.01 16.95
CA LYS A 123 -10.85 -7.29 17.63
C LYS A 123 -12.06 -8.20 17.53
N THR A 124 -11.82 -9.46 17.20
CA THR A 124 -12.83 -10.53 17.30
C THR A 124 -12.87 -11.06 18.73
N LYS A 125 -14.08 -11.43 19.21
CA LYS A 125 -14.29 -12.02 20.53
C LYS A 125 -14.29 -13.56 20.44
N GLY A 126 -14.13 -14.22 21.59
CA GLY A 126 -14.29 -15.69 21.70
C GLY A 126 -13.00 -16.51 21.46
N HIS A 127 -11.87 -15.86 21.27
CA HIS A 127 -10.57 -16.56 21.21
C HIS A 127 -10.06 -16.92 22.60
N LYS A 128 -9.53 -18.15 22.74
CA LYS A 128 -8.83 -18.53 23.97
C LYS A 128 -7.62 -17.62 24.15
N PRO A 129 -7.34 -17.13 25.38
CA PRO A 129 -6.13 -16.36 25.64
C PRO A 129 -4.90 -17.16 25.24
N PHE A 130 -4.01 -16.60 24.44
CA PHE A 130 -2.68 -17.16 24.27
C PHE A 130 -1.96 -16.99 25.61
N GLY A 131 -1.58 -18.08 26.25
CA GLY A 131 -0.76 -18.01 27.46
C GLY A 131 0.49 -17.18 27.19
N ALA A 132 0.76 -16.21 28.05
CA ALA A 132 2.00 -15.43 27.96
C ALA A 132 3.18 -16.42 28.10
N VAL A 133 3.79 -16.76 26.99
CA VAL A 133 5.08 -17.46 27.00
C VAL A 133 6.07 -16.45 27.58
N LYS A 134 6.42 -16.61 28.85
CA LYS A 134 7.54 -15.84 29.47
C LYS A 134 8.78 -16.12 28.59
N PRO A 135 9.40 -15.11 27.97
CA PRO A 135 10.62 -15.34 27.22
C PRO A 135 11.65 -15.93 28.18
N LYS A 136 12.07 -17.18 27.96
CA LYS A 136 13.24 -17.76 28.58
C LYS A 136 14.47 -17.18 27.90
N TYR A 137 14.83 -15.96 28.23
CA TYR A 137 16.17 -15.46 27.98
C TYR A 137 16.97 -15.68 29.24
N ASN A 138 17.89 -16.65 29.17
CA ASN A 138 19.02 -16.76 30.12
C ASN A 138 20.05 -15.71 29.72
#